data_e82f23c35093f62d5d0200519ca08ffb
#
_entry.id   e82f23c35093f62d5d0200519ca08ffb
#
_cell.length_a   1.000
_cell.length_b   1.000
_cell.length_c   1.000
_cell.angle_alpha   90.00
_cell.angle_beta   90.00
_cell.angle_gamma   90.00
#
_symmetry.space_group_name_H-M   'P 1'
#
loop_
_entity.id
_entity.type
_entity.pdbx_description
1 polymer ?
#
loop_
_entity_poly.entity_id
_entity_poly.type
_entity_poly.pdbx_seq_one_letter_code
_entity_poly.pdbx_strand_id
1 'polypeptide(L)'
;MRTFTFKGLFLTVLFMLLGSTAILAADDGLITRQIKLDEAGTLPSKISENQKYLITNLKIVGKINGTDLKFIREMAGRDFNREKTDGKLSILDLSEAKIVEGGDAYVHIENDYTSNDYYTSNDKLGDYVFADCSGLTSLTIPSGVTSIGIGAFYGCSGLTSLTIPSSVTSIDWGVFYGCSGLTSLTIPSSVTSISWNAFSGCSGLTSLTIPSSVTEIGESAFNGCSGLTSIYVYPENLPELGIDIFTGCDAKNCTVYVPKGTIDAYKSSEFGYFENIVEFDATGIDKVTTSTDAKEVSRYSANGQRLSAPAKGLNIVKYSDGSVKKVVVQ
;
A
#
# COMPACT_ATOMS: atom_id res chain seq x y z
N MET A 1 -23.51 -5.19 -46.70
CA MET A 1 -24.19 -5.55 -45.45
C MET A 1 -23.34 -6.63 -44.75
N ARG A 2 -22.62 -6.24 -43.69
CA ARG A 2 -21.89 -7.21 -42.84
C ARG A 2 -22.64 -7.27 -41.52
N THR A 3 -23.23 -8.43 -41.28
CA THR A 3 -23.93 -8.78 -40.04
C THR A 3 -22.93 -9.03 -38.94
N PHE A 4 -22.88 -8.18 -37.92
CA PHE A 4 -22.18 -8.43 -36.66
C PHE A 4 -23.06 -9.38 -35.81
N THR A 5 -22.58 -10.59 -35.58
CA THR A 5 -23.20 -11.55 -34.67
C THR A 5 -22.73 -11.26 -33.23
N PHE A 6 -23.64 -10.78 -32.39
CA PHE A 6 -23.53 -10.75 -30.94
C PHE A 6 -23.54 -12.18 -30.38
N LYS A 7 -22.38 -12.76 -30.14
CA LYS A 7 -22.24 -14.03 -29.39
C LYS A 7 -21.13 -13.80 -28.34
N GLY A 8 -21.44 -13.16 -27.25
CA GLY A 8 -20.47 -12.95 -26.18
C GLY A 8 -21.05 -12.55 -24.82
N LEU A 9 -22.37 -12.46 -24.68
CA LEU A 9 -22.94 -11.88 -23.46
C LEU A 9 -23.90 -12.81 -22.68
N PHE A 10 -23.86 -14.12 -22.85
CA PHE A 10 -24.83 -15.02 -22.18
C PHE A 10 -24.18 -16.20 -21.44
N LEU A 11 -22.87 -16.17 -21.13
CA LEU A 11 -22.23 -17.31 -20.44
C LEU A 11 -21.80 -16.98 -18.98
N THR A 12 -22.14 -15.83 -18.45
CA THR A 12 -21.67 -15.38 -17.11
C THR A 12 -22.68 -15.55 -15.97
N VAL A 13 -23.87 -16.11 -16.20
CA VAL A 13 -24.93 -16.18 -15.15
C VAL A 13 -25.26 -17.59 -14.66
N LEU A 14 -24.69 -18.66 -15.21
CA LEU A 14 -25.12 -20.04 -14.86
C LEU A 14 -24.12 -20.83 -14.00
N PHE A 15 -23.09 -20.25 -13.39
CA PHE A 15 -22.10 -20.99 -12.57
C PHE A 15 -22.07 -20.65 -11.07
N MET A 16 -23.14 -20.03 -10.54
CA MET A 16 -23.19 -19.66 -9.10
C MET A 16 -23.76 -20.74 -8.16
N LEU A 17 -23.96 -21.98 -8.58
CA LEU A 17 -24.68 -22.99 -7.76
C LEU A 17 -23.91 -24.26 -7.43
N LEU A 18 -22.67 -24.40 -7.81
CA LEU A 18 -21.84 -25.54 -7.36
C LEU A 18 -20.46 -24.98 -6.96
N GLY A 19 -20.05 -25.22 -5.72
CA GLY A 19 -18.80 -24.73 -5.09
C GLY A 19 -17.50 -25.07 -5.83
N SER A 20 -17.41 -24.77 -7.11
CA SER A 20 -16.27 -24.97 -7.98
C SER A 20 -15.64 -23.62 -8.36
N THR A 21 -14.36 -23.52 -8.13
CA THR A 21 -13.46 -22.43 -8.53
C THR A 21 -13.70 -22.05 -10.00
N ALA A 22 -14.31 -20.88 -10.25
CA ALA A 22 -14.42 -20.34 -11.59
C ALA A 22 -13.05 -19.91 -12.11
N ILE A 23 -12.59 -20.48 -13.23
CA ILE A 23 -11.44 -19.96 -13.97
C ILE A 23 -11.99 -18.91 -14.93
N LEU A 24 -11.69 -17.63 -14.67
CA LEU A 24 -11.84 -16.57 -15.66
C LEU A 24 -10.47 -16.40 -16.33
N ALA A 25 -10.28 -16.99 -17.50
CA ALA A 25 -9.16 -16.65 -18.37
C ALA A 25 -9.54 -15.37 -19.11
N ALA A 26 -8.90 -14.25 -18.80
CA ALA A 26 -8.88 -13.09 -19.65
C ALA A 26 -7.89 -13.34 -20.80
N ASP A 27 -8.14 -12.76 -21.96
CA ASP A 27 -7.35 -12.95 -23.19
C ASP A 27 -5.95 -12.31 -23.14
N ASP A 28 -5.58 -11.79 -21.94
CA ASP A 28 -4.30 -11.13 -21.61
C ASP A 28 -3.27 -12.06 -20.92
N GLY A 29 -3.53 -13.35 -20.86
CA GLY A 29 -2.67 -14.34 -20.19
C GLY A 29 -2.77 -14.34 -18.66
N LEU A 30 -3.69 -13.57 -18.07
CA LEU A 30 -3.92 -13.51 -16.64
C LEU A 30 -4.80 -14.68 -16.18
N ILE A 31 -4.34 -15.44 -15.19
CA ILE A 31 -5.12 -16.51 -14.56
C ILE A 31 -5.64 -16.01 -13.22
N THR A 32 -6.93 -15.70 -13.17
CA THR A 32 -7.62 -15.21 -11.97
C THR A 32 -8.33 -16.32 -11.24
N ARG A 33 -8.19 -16.37 -9.92
CA ARG A 33 -8.88 -17.30 -9.03
C ARG A 33 -9.47 -16.56 -7.82
N GLN A 34 -10.70 -16.89 -7.47
CA GLN A 34 -11.29 -16.58 -6.19
C GLN A 34 -11.49 -17.87 -5.41
N ILE A 35 -10.97 -17.95 -4.19
CA ILE A 35 -11.02 -19.16 -3.37
C ILE A 35 -11.64 -18.81 -2.03
N LYS A 36 -12.67 -19.56 -1.65
CA LYS A 36 -13.27 -19.51 -0.32
C LYS A 36 -12.65 -20.62 0.53
N LEU A 37 -12.13 -20.23 1.69
CA LEU A 37 -11.59 -21.12 2.70
C LEU A 37 -12.57 -21.19 3.87
N ASP A 38 -13.15 -22.34 4.10
CA ASP A 38 -14.01 -22.60 5.26
C ASP A 38 -13.15 -22.85 6.52
N GLU A 39 -11.96 -23.42 6.32
CA GLU A 39 -10.94 -23.66 7.37
C GLU A 39 -9.58 -23.08 6.94
N ALA A 40 -8.88 -22.47 7.90
CA ALA A 40 -7.53 -21.98 7.69
C ALA A 40 -6.54 -23.14 7.46
N GLY A 41 -5.51 -22.90 6.63
CA GLY A 41 -4.49 -23.90 6.28
C GLY A 41 -4.90 -24.82 5.13
N THR A 42 -6.04 -24.58 4.47
CA THR A 42 -6.57 -25.47 3.43
C THR A 42 -6.32 -24.99 2.00
N LEU A 43 -5.71 -23.81 1.79
CA LEU A 43 -5.41 -23.31 0.44
C LEU A 43 -4.57 -24.29 -0.39
N PRO A 44 -3.54 -25.00 0.14
CA PRO A 44 -2.79 -25.96 -0.64
C PRO A 44 -3.63 -27.12 -1.21
N SER A 45 -4.74 -27.47 -0.55
CA SER A 45 -5.66 -28.49 -1.05
C SER A 45 -6.63 -28.00 -2.13
N LYS A 46 -6.75 -26.67 -2.32
CA LYS A 46 -7.66 -26.04 -3.28
C LYS A 46 -6.99 -25.70 -4.61
N ILE A 47 -5.66 -25.66 -4.65
CA ILE A 47 -4.85 -25.34 -5.83
C ILE A 47 -3.87 -26.47 -6.05
N SER A 48 -3.95 -27.12 -7.21
CA SER A 48 -3.02 -28.22 -7.57
C SER A 48 -1.62 -27.66 -7.88
N GLU A 49 -0.58 -28.45 -7.66
CA GLU A 49 0.82 -28.07 -7.88
C GLU A 49 1.10 -27.56 -9.30
N ASN A 50 0.45 -28.15 -10.31
CA ASN A 50 0.58 -27.72 -11.71
C ASN A 50 -0.10 -26.35 -12.00
N GLN A 51 -0.98 -25.87 -11.13
CA GLN A 51 -1.67 -24.58 -11.27
C GLN A 51 -1.06 -23.49 -10.37
N LYS A 52 -0.37 -23.88 -9.30
CA LYS A 52 0.21 -23.01 -8.28
C LYS A 52 1.00 -21.84 -8.88
N TYR A 53 1.89 -22.12 -9.83
CA TYR A 53 2.79 -21.13 -10.42
C TYR A 53 2.22 -20.44 -11.69
N LEU A 54 0.98 -20.77 -12.05
CA LEU A 54 0.32 -20.16 -13.22
C LEU A 54 -0.64 -19.03 -12.82
N ILE A 55 -1.13 -19.03 -11.59
CA ILE A 55 -2.10 -18.04 -11.11
C ILE A 55 -1.40 -16.70 -10.96
N THR A 56 -1.97 -15.68 -11.60
CA THR A 56 -1.46 -14.30 -11.55
C THR A 56 -2.28 -13.42 -10.61
N ASN A 57 -3.59 -13.70 -10.47
CA ASN A 57 -4.50 -12.95 -9.63
C ASN A 57 -5.22 -13.90 -8.67
N LEU A 58 -5.12 -13.65 -7.38
CA LEU A 58 -5.74 -14.47 -6.35
C LEU A 58 -6.55 -13.61 -5.38
N LYS A 59 -7.83 -13.94 -5.24
CA LYS A 59 -8.67 -13.43 -4.15
C LYS A 59 -8.96 -14.56 -3.16
N ILE A 60 -8.79 -14.29 -1.87
CA ILE A 60 -9.12 -15.23 -0.80
C ILE A 60 -10.24 -14.66 0.07
N VAL A 61 -11.22 -15.53 0.35
CA VAL A 61 -12.33 -15.23 1.25
C VAL A 61 -12.31 -16.25 2.39
N GLY A 62 -12.40 -15.79 3.63
CA GLY A 62 -12.42 -16.66 4.81
C GLY A 62 -11.14 -16.63 5.63
N LYS A 63 -10.89 -17.66 6.44
CA LYS A 63 -9.76 -17.69 7.37
C LYS A 63 -8.49 -18.20 6.69
N ILE A 64 -7.36 -17.53 6.97
CA ILE A 64 -6.03 -17.94 6.52
C ILE A 64 -5.06 -17.99 7.71
N ASN A 65 -4.09 -18.90 7.65
CA ASN A 65 -3.03 -19.02 8.64
C ASN A 65 -1.64 -19.18 7.99
N GLY A 66 -0.64 -19.59 8.78
CA GLY A 66 0.74 -19.72 8.31
C GLY A 66 0.91 -20.68 7.14
N THR A 67 0.20 -21.81 7.11
CA THR A 67 0.24 -22.76 6.00
C THR A 67 -0.25 -22.13 4.69
N ASP A 68 -1.33 -21.33 4.75
CA ASP A 68 -1.86 -20.62 3.57
C ASP A 68 -0.88 -19.53 3.11
N LEU A 69 -0.31 -18.75 4.05
CA LEU A 69 0.64 -17.68 3.74
C LEU A 69 1.94 -18.22 3.13
N LYS A 70 2.46 -19.35 3.65
CA LYS A 70 3.61 -20.06 3.07
C LYS A 70 3.35 -20.40 1.60
N PHE A 71 2.19 -20.97 1.31
CA PHE A 71 1.79 -21.34 -0.05
C PHE A 71 1.64 -20.10 -0.97
N ILE A 72 1.03 -19.01 -0.45
CA ILE A 72 0.89 -17.73 -1.19
C ILE A 72 2.26 -17.13 -1.52
N ARG A 73 3.23 -17.20 -0.59
CA ARG A 73 4.60 -16.72 -0.83
C ARG A 73 5.25 -17.44 -2.00
N GLU A 74 5.11 -18.77 -2.06
CA GLU A 74 5.62 -19.57 -3.17
C GLU A 74 4.97 -19.18 -4.51
N MET A 75 3.66 -18.89 -4.49
CA MET A 75 2.95 -18.36 -5.67
C MET A 75 3.45 -16.96 -6.05
N ALA A 76 3.89 -16.15 -5.09
CA ALA A 76 4.40 -14.79 -5.27
C ALA A 76 5.91 -14.74 -5.56
N GLY A 77 6.55 -15.88 -5.81
CA GLY A 77 7.94 -15.96 -6.27
C GLY A 77 8.98 -16.19 -5.18
N ARG A 78 8.57 -16.51 -3.94
CA ARG A 78 9.48 -16.79 -2.82
C ARG A 78 9.00 -17.94 -1.95
N ASP A 79 9.86 -18.90 -1.70
CA ASP A 79 9.55 -19.99 -0.77
C ASP A 79 9.75 -19.61 0.70
N PHE A 80 9.67 -20.61 1.56
CA PHE A 80 9.86 -20.49 3.00
C PHE A 80 11.24 -19.92 3.37
N ASN A 81 12.30 -20.32 2.68
CA ASN A 81 13.68 -19.87 2.90
C ASN A 81 14.01 -18.59 2.12
N ARG A 82 13.02 -17.93 1.52
CA ARG A 82 13.16 -16.76 0.63
C ARG A 82 13.86 -17.06 -0.70
N GLU A 83 14.04 -18.35 -1.03
CA GLU A 83 14.57 -18.75 -2.32
C GLU A 83 13.55 -18.46 -3.44
N LYS A 84 14.05 -18.23 -4.65
CA LYS A 84 13.21 -17.89 -5.80
C LYS A 84 12.40 -19.10 -6.25
N THR A 85 11.11 -18.90 -6.49
CA THR A 85 10.21 -19.86 -7.14
C THR A 85 9.75 -19.35 -8.50
N ASP A 86 9.06 -20.22 -9.25
CA ASP A 86 8.45 -19.86 -10.55
C ASP A 86 7.07 -19.18 -10.43
N GLY A 87 6.70 -18.77 -9.22
CA GLY A 87 5.43 -18.11 -8.90
C GLY A 87 5.22 -16.84 -9.72
N LYS A 88 4.01 -16.66 -10.26
CA LYS A 88 3.60 -15.54 -11.12
C LYS A 88 2.50 -14.68 -10.49
N LEU A 89 2.18 -14.91 -9.20
CA LEU A 89 1.17 -14.14 -8.50
C LEU A 89 1.61 -12.68 -8.40
N SER A 90 0.86 -11.82 -9.06
CA SER A 90 1.11 -10.37 -9.12
C SER A 90 0.04 -9.55 -8.39
N ILE A 91 -1.20 -10.06 -8.33
CA ILE A 91 -2.31 -9.40 -7.64
C ILE A 91 -2.86 -10.33 -6.57
N LEU A 92 -2.84 -9.88 -5.32
CA LEU A 92 -3.37 -10.59 -4.16
C LEU A 92 -4.43 -9.75 -3.44
N ASP A 93 -5.67 -10.24 -3.43
CA ASP A 93 -6.78 -9.61 -2.71
C ASP A 93 -7.13 -10.44 -1.46
N LEU A 94 -6.77 -9.91 -0.30
CA LEU A 94 -7.10 -10.45 1.03
C LEU A 94 -8.19 -9.62 1.73
N SER A 95 -8.90 -8.73 1.04
CA SER A 95 -9.90 -7.83 1.65
C SER A 95 -10.99 -8.55 2.44
N GLU A 96 -11.37 -9.75 2.01
CA GLU A 96 -12.38 -10.60 2.67
C GLU A 96 -11.75 -11.79 3.43
N ALA A 97 -10.42 -11.78 3.60
CA ALA A 97 -9.72 -12.76 4.41
C ALA A 97 -9.65 -12.32 5.88
N LYS A 98 -9.51 -13.30 6.77
CA LYS A 98 -9.21 -13.09 8.18
C LYS A 98 -7.95 -13.87 8.55
N ILE A 99 -6.91 -13.17 8.99
CA ILE A 99 -5.68 -13.83 9.48
C ILE A 99 -5.96 -14.39 10.87
N VAL A 100 -5.66 -15.68 11.04
CA VAL A 100 -5.81 -16.37 12.33
C VAL A 100 -4.50 -17.04 12.70
N GLU A 101 -4.29 -17.21 14.00
CA GLU A 101 -3.17 -17.95 14.57
C GLU A 101 -3.16 -19.42 14.11
N GLY A 102 -1.98 -20.01 13.96
CA GLY A 102 -1.77 -21.43 13.66
C GLY A 102 -1.21 -21.71 12.28
N GLY A 103 -1.17 -22.99 11.93
CA GLY A 103 -0.51 -23.48 10.72
C GLY A 103 1.02 -23.52 10.83
N ASP A 104 1.67 -23.79 9.71
CA ASP A 104 3.13 -23.83 9.61
C ASP A 104 3.73 -22.41 9.70
N ALA A 105 5.03 -22.34 10.01
CA ALA A 105 5.79 -21.12 9.79
C ALA A 105 5.74 -20.74 8.30
N TYR A 106 5.49 -19.46 8.01
CA TYR A 106 5.34 -18.98 6.63
C TYR A 106 6.65 -18.49 6.02
N VAL A 107 7.65 -18.13 6.84
CA VAL A 107 8.98 -17.73 6.39
C VAL A 107 10.02 -18.04 7.43
N HIS A 108 11.22 -18.38 6.99
CA HIS A 108 12.43 -18.52 7.76
C HIS A 108 13.39 -17.38 7.44
N ILE A 109 13.97 -16.76 8.47
CA ILE A 109 15.00 -15.73 8.33
C ILE A 109 16.25 -16.20 9.06
N GLU A 110 17.31 -16.38 8.30
CA GLU A 110 18.64 -16.68 8.83
C GLU A 110 19.60 -15.55 8.48
N ASN A 111 20.34 -15.09 9.46
CA ASN A 111 21.45 -14.16 9.32
C ASN A 111 22.54 -14.50 10.33
N ASP A 112 23.66 -13.75 10.34
CA ASP A 112 24.82 -14.02 11.19
C ASP A 112 24.51 -14.07 12.70
N TYR A 113 23.36 -13.55 13.12
CA TYR A 113 22.99 -13.39 14.54
C TYR A 113 21.74 -14.17 14.94
N THR A 114 20.85 -14.47 14.00
CA THR A 114 19.53 -15.07 14.28
C THR A 114 19.14 -16.09 13.23
N SER A 115 18.40 -17.11 13.68
CA SER A 115 17.75 -18.11 12.84
C SER A 115 16.34 -18.29 13.40
N ASN A 116 15.33 -17.73 12.75
CA ASN A 116 13.96 -17.67 13.27
C ASN A 116 12.93 -18.08 12.23
N ASP A 117 11.95 -18.83 12.69
CA ASP A 117 10.72 -19.16 12.00
C ASP A 117 9.60 -18.19 12.43
N TYR A 118 8.83 -17.68 11.47
CA TYR A 118 7.76 -16.74 11.73
C TYR A 118 6.39 -17.38 11.48
N TYR A 119 5.48 -17.16 12.43
CA TYR A 119 4.15 -17.73 12.49
C TYR A 119 3.06 -16.64 12.48
N THR A 120 1.85 -17.02 12.11
CA THR A 120 0.71 -16.10 12.16
C THR A 120 0.21 -15.83 13.58
N SER A 121 -0.30 -14.62 13.77
CA SER A 121 -1.09 -14.22 14.93
C SER A 121 -2.42 -13.65 14.48
N ASN A 122 -3.43 -13.70 15.34
CA ASN A 122 -4.77 -13.20 15.01
C ASN A 122 -4.74 -11.71 14.62
N ASP A 123 -5.36 -11.41 13.47
CA ASP A 123 -5.54 -10.07 12.95
C ASP A 123 -4.24 -9.25 12.81
N LYS A 124 -3.11 -9.94 12.56
CA LYS A 124 -1.80 -9.33 12.31
C LYS A 124 -1.23 -9.78 10.97
N LEU A 125 -0.67 -8.84 10.24
CA LEU A 125 0.21 -9.13 9.12
C LEU A 125 1.62 -9.27 9.70
N GLY A 126 2.11 -10.51 9.81
CA GLY A 126 3.31 -10.84 10.60
C GLY A 126 4.61 -10.35 9.97
N ASP A 127 5.70 -10.51 10.74
CA ASP A 127 7.03 -10.10 10.32
C ASP A 127 7.46 -10.82 9.04
N TYR A 128 8.06 -10.11 8.09
CA TYR A 128 8.59 -10.61 6.81
C TYR A 128 7.61 -11.40 5.94
N VAL A 129 6.29 -11.28 6.21
CA VAL A 129 5.26 -12.14 5.58
C VAL A 129 5.29 -12.13 4.05
N PHE A 130 5.62 -11.02 3.42
CA PHE A 130 5.81 -10.91 1.95
C PHE A 130 7.21 -10.43 1.57
N ALA A 131 8.20 -10.57 2.49
CA ALA A 131 9.56 -10.14 2.17
C ALA A 131 10.06 -10.79 0.88
N ASP A 132 10.68 -9.94 0.02
CA ASP A 132 11.23 -10.25 -1.31
C ASP A 132 10.22 -10.76 -2.35
N CYS A 133 8.92 -10.72 -2.08
CA CYS A 133 7.90 -11.04 -3.07
C CYS A 133 7.82 -9.94 -4.16
N SER A 134 8.91 -9.76 -4.89
CA SER A 134 9.07 -8.69 -5.89
C SER A 134 8.15 -8.82 -7.11
N GLY A 135 7.50 -9.97 -7.30
CA GLY A 135 6.48 -10.19 -8.32
C GLY A 135 5.13 -9.59 -7.99
N LEU A 136 4.84 -9.31 -6.71
CA LEU A 136 3.58 -8.68 -6.30
C LEU A 136 3.57 -7.22 -6.74
N THR A 137 2.57 -6.85 -7.54
CA THR A 137 2.33 -5.48 -8.01
C THR A 137 1.19 -4.79 -7.27
N SER A 138 0.25 -5.58 -6.74
CA SER A 138 -0.89 -5.11 -5.96
C SER A 138 -1.24 -6.09 -4.85
N LEU A 139 -1.48 -5.56 -3.65
CA LEU A 139 -1.96 -6.33 -2.52
C LEU A 139 -3.01 -5.54 -1.75
N THR A 140 -4.13 -6.18 -1.41
CA THR A 140 -5.15 -5.61 -0.54
C THR A 140 -5.10 -6.30 0.81
N ILE A 141 -4.77 -5.55 1.86
CA ILE A 141 -4.71 -6.02 3.25
C ILE A 141 -6.14 -6.10 3.81
N PRO A 142 -6.49 -7.13 4.62
CA PRO A 142 -7.76 -7.18 5.32
C PRO A 142 -7.96 -5.96 6.23
N SER A 143 -9.15 -5.36 6.22
CA SER A 143 -9.45 -4.16 7.03
C SER A 143 -9.40 -4.40 8.55
N GLY A 144 -9.47 -5.66 8.99
CA GLY A 144 -9.36 -6.06 10.39
C GLY A 144 -7.91 -6.20 10.90
N VAL A 145 -6.91 -6.02 10.04
CA VAL A 145 -5.49 -6.09 10.45
C VAL A 145 -5.16 -4.91 11.36
N THR A 146 -4.65 -5.20 12.55
CA THR A 146 -4.34 -4.20 13.59
C THR A 146 -2.85 -3.84 13.66
N SER A 147 -1.96 -4.66 13.08
CA SER A 147 -0.52 -4.36 12.98
C SER A 147 0.09 -4.97 11.72
N ILE A 148 1.12 -4.30 11.22
CA ILE A 148 1.99 -4.75 10.14
C ILE A 148 3.38 -4.92 10.75
N GLY A 149 3.88 -6.14 10.73
CA GLY A 149 5.13 -6.52 11.40
C GLY A 149 6.39 -6.06 10.67
N ILE A 150 7.52 -6.26 11.34
CA ILE A 150 8.86 -5.92 10.87
C ILE A 150 9.10 -6.49 9.48
N GLY A 151 9.57 -5.64 8.54
CA GLY A 151 9.93 -6.06 7.19
C GLY A 151 8.82 -6.75 6.40
N ALA A 152 7.53 -6.56 6.75
CA ALA A 152 6.43 -7.31 6.15
C ALA A 152 6.41 -7.28 4.60
N PHE A 153 6.87 -6.19 4.01
CA PHE A 153 7.01 -5.98 2.55
C PHE A 153 8.44 -5.66 2.13
N TYR A 154 9.44 -6.03 2.96
CA TYR A 154 10.85 -5.80 2.64
C TYR A 154 11.19 -6.32 1.24
N GLY A 155 11.77 -5.47 0.36
CA GLY A 155 12.18 -5.86 -0.99
C GLY A 155 11.04 -6.15 -1.97
N CYS A 156 9.79 -5.79 -1.67
CA CYS A 156 8.66 -5.89 -2.60
C CYS A 156 8.76 -4.83 -3.72
N SER A 157 9.81 -4.90 -4.52
CA SER A 157 10.14 -3.87 -5.54
C SER A 157 9.12 -3.74 -6.67
N GLY A 158 8.26 -4.73 -6.88
CA GLY A 158 7.17 -4.68 -7.86
C GLY A 158 5.91 -3.99 -7.35
N LEU A 159 5.76 -3.81 -6.02
CA LEU A 159 4.56 -3.25 -5.43
C LEU A 159 4.39 -1.77 -5.81
N THR A 160 3.29 -1.44 -6.50
CA THR A 160 3.06 -0.08 -7.03
C THR A 160 2.18 0.77 -6.12
N SER A 161 1.28 0.14 -5.39
CA SER A 161 0.39 0.79 -4.43
C SER A 161 -0.07 -0.18 -3.36
N LEU A 162 -0.31 0.35 -2.16
CA LEU A 162 -0.85 -0.38 -1.03
C LEU A 162 -1.73 0.55 -0.20
N THR A 163 -2.81 0.02 0.34
CA THR A 163 -3.63 0.72 1.33
C THR A 163 -3.36 0.13 2.71
N ILE A 164 -2.86 0.96 3.63
CA ILE A 164 -2.68 0.59 5.03
C ILE A 164 -4.03 0.73 5.74
N PRO A 165 -4.52 -0.30 6.46
CA PRO A 165 -5.77 -0.19 7.21
C PRO A 165 -5.73 0.89 8.30
N SER A 166 -6.86 1.55 8.54
CA SER A 166 -6.98 2.60 9.57
C SER A 166 -6.92 2.08 11.01
N SER A 167 -6.85 0.78 11.21
CA SER A 167 -6.61 0.11 12.49
C SER A 167 -5.12 0.02 12.85
N VAL A 168 -4.21 0.27 11.88
CA VAL A 168 -2.75 0.23 12.10
C VAL A 168 -2.30 1.54 12.74
N THR A 169 -1.54 1.45 13.84
CA THR A 169 -1.09 2.60 14.63
C THR A 169 0.41 2.90 14.52
N SER A 170 1.19 1.96 13.97
CA SER A 170 2.63 2.12 13.74
C SER A 170 3.04 1.51 12.41
N ILE A 171 4.09 2.05 11.81
CA ILE A 171 4.80 1.44 10.68
C ILE A 171 6.17 1.04 11.20
N ASP A 172 6.34 -0.27 11.38
CA ASP A 172 7.50 -0.85 12.05
C ASP A 172 8.77 -0.84 11.18
N TRP A 173 9.88 -1.37 11.75
CA TRP A 173 11.18 -1.42 11.11
C TRP A 173 11.11 -2.05 9.72
N GLY A 174 11.61 -1.29 8.72
CA GLY A 174 11.80 -1.79 7.35
C GLY A 174 10.55 -2.33 6.66
N VAL A 175 9.33 -1.99 7.12
CA VAL A 175 8.06 -2.54 6.56
C VAL A 175 8.05 -2.43 5.03
N PHE A 176 8.46 -1.30 4.47
CA PHE A 176 8.53 -1.03 3.03
C PHE A 176 9.95 -0.83 2.51
N TYR A 177 10.96 -1.33 3.23
CA TYR A 177 12.35 -1.20 2.78
C TYR A 177 12.54 -1.76 1.37
N GLY A 178 13.09 -0.96 0.46
CA GLY A 178 13.34 -1.39 -0.92
C GLY A 178 12.11 -1.59 -1.80
N CYS A 179 10.93 -1.08 -1.39
CA CYS A 179 9.73 -1.07 -2.24
C CYS A 179 9.85 0.00 -3.34
N SER A 180 10.83 -0.17 -4.23
CA SER A 180 11.20 0.83 -5.24
C SER A 180 10.13 1.10 -6.30
N GLY A 181 9.19 0.17 -6.50
CA GLY A 181 8.04 0.34 -7.40
C GLY A 181 6.89 1.14 -6.80
N LEU A 182 6.90 1.41 -5.48
CA LEU A 182 5.82 2.08 -4.79
C LEU A 182 5.75 3.56 -5.21
N THR A 183 4.72 3.93 -5.97
CA THR A 183 4.56 5.29 -6.51
C THR A 183 3.70 6.18 -5.63
N SER A 184 2.80 5.59 -4.85
CA SER A 184 1.94 6.28 -3.90
C SER A 184 1.60 5.40 -2.71
N LEU A 185 1.60 6.00 -1.53
CA LEU A 185 1.15 5.37 -0.30
C LEU A 185 0.44 6.42 0.56
N THR A 186 -0.68 6.02 1.14
CA THR A 186 -1.36 6.85 2.15
C THR A 186 -1.07 6.29 3.53
N ILE A 187 -0.42 7.09 4.37
CA ILE A 187 -0.25 6.80 5.80
C ILE A 187 -1.56 7.21 6.50
N PRO A 188 -2.28 6.30 7.14
CA PRO A 188 -3.55 6.63 7.79
C PRO A 188 -3.34 7.52 9.02
N SER A 189 -4.36 8.31 9.37
CA SER A 189 -4.35 9.19 10.55
C SER A 189 -4.35 8.46 11.91
N SER A 190 -4.40 7.14 11.90
CA SER A 190 -4.18 6.29 13.07
C SER A 190 -2.71 6.07 13.42
N VAL A 191 -1.81 6.30 12.45
CA VAL A 191 -0.36 6.06 12.64
C VAL A 191 0.24 7.18 13.48
N THR A 192 0.91 6.79 14.56
CA THR A 192 1.60 7.71 15.49
C THR A 192 3.11 7.64 15.38
N SER A 193 3.67 6.53 14.87
CA SER A 193 5.11 6.35 14.70
C SER A 193 5.46 5.69 13.37
N ILE A 194 6.56 6.17 12.79
CA ILE A 194 7.21 5.61 11.60
C ILE A 194 8.61 5.21 12.03
N SER A 195 8.90 3.91 12.05
CA SER A 195 10.13 3.37 12.62
C SER A 195 11.33 3.44 11.65
N TRP A 196 12.47 2.94 12.10
CA TRP A 196 13.74 2.93 11.34
C TRP A 196 13.59 2.25 9.98
N ASN A 197 14.16 2.89 8.94
CA ASN A 197 14.16 2.34 7.59
C ASN A 197 12.78 1.99 7.03
N ALA A 198 11.68 2.45 7.61
CA ALA A 198 10.33 2.01 7.26
C ALA A 198 10.02 2.14 5.75
N PHE A 199 10.53 3.17 5.09
CA PHE A 199 10.39 3.44 3.65
C PHE A 199 11.75 3.62 2.94
N SER A 200 12.85 3.20 3.57
CA SER A 200 14.16 3.36 2.96
C SER A 200 14.23 2.65 1.60
N GLY A 201 14.75 3.34 0.57
CA GLY A 201 14.83 2.83 -0.79
C GLY A 201 13.51 2.79 -1.57
N CYS A 202 12.44 3.44 -1.09
CA CYS A 202 11.19 3.62 -1.86
C CYS A 202 11.37 4.69 -2.95
N SER A 203 12.27 4.44 -3.89
CA SER A 203 12.69 5.42 -4.91
C SER A 203 11.59 5.82 -5.90
N GLY A 204 10.52 5.02 -6.00
CA GLY A 204 9.36 5.33 -6.84
C GLY A 204 8.37 6.30 -6.23
N LEU A 205 8.42 6.56 -4.90
CA LEU A 205 7.50 7.50 -4.24
C LEU A 205 7.70 8.92 -4.77
N THR A 206 6.61 9.51 -5.29
CA THR A 206 6.63 10.87 -5.83
C THR A 206 6.09 11.91 -4.86
N SER A 207 5.24 11.49 -3.94
CA SER A 207 4.64 12.35 -2.91
C SER A 207 4.51 11.60 -1.60
N LEU A 208 4.76 12.28 -0.49
CA LEU A 208 4.61 11.78 0.86
C LEU A 208 3.66 12.69 1.65
N THR A 209 2.73 12.09 2.39
CA THR A 209 1.92 12.81 3.37
C THR A 209 2.16 12.23 4.77
N ILE A 210 2.66 13.05 5.68
CA ILE A 210 2.86 12.73 7.09
C ILE A 210 1.65 13.29 7.86
N PRO A 211 0.74 12.44 8.37
CA PRO A 211 -0.48 12.89 9.04
C PRO A 211 -0.18 13.53 10.40
N SER A 212 -1.09 14.38 10.87
CA SER A 212 -0.95 15.12 12.14
C SER A 212 -0.82 14.25 13.40
N SER A 213 -1.17 12.97 13.27
CA SER A 213 -1.03 11.97 14.34
C SER A 213 0.41 11.51 14.58
N VAL A 214 1.32 11.72 13.61
CA VAL A 214 2.70 11.23 13.70
C VAL A 214 3.48 12.08 14.68
N THR A 215 4.01 11.43 15.72
CA THR A 215 4.82 12.05 16.78
C THR A 215 6.28 11.60 16.77
N GLU A 216 6.61 10.57 15.96
CA GLU A 216 7.96 10.01 15.87
C GLU A 216 8.26 9.54 14.44
N ILE A 217 9.45 9.89 13.93
CA ILE A 217 10.01 9.42 12.67
C ILE A 217 11.43 8.92 12.94
N GLY A 218 11.63 7.62 12.78
CA GLY A 218 12.89 6.94 13.08
C GLY A 218 14.01 7.25 12.09
N GLU A 219 15.20 6.79 12.44
CA GLU A 219 16.42 6.92 11.64
C GLU A 219 16.23 6.33 10.24
N SER A 220 16.71 7.05 9.23
CA SER A 220 16.68 6.62 7.81
C SER A 220 15.29 6.24 7.28
N ALA A 221 14.21 6.72 7.91
CA ALA A 221 12.84 6.28 7.57
C ALA A 221 12.48 6.46 6.09
N PHE A 222 12.96 7.51 5.45
CA PHE A 222 12.76 7.83 4.03
C PHE A 222 14.08 7.96 3.25
N ASN A 223 15.15 7.34 3.76
CA ASN A 223 16.45 7.34 3.09
C ASN A 223 16.32 6.74 1.68
N GLY A 224 16.92 7.38 0.67
CA GLY A 224 16.89 6.89 -0.71
C GLY A 224 15.52 6.99 -1.42
N CYS A 225 14.55 7.74 -0.87
CA CYS A 225 13.29 8.06 -1.56
C CYS A 225 13.54 9.12 -2.64
N SER A 226 14.39 8.80 -3.62
CA SER A 226 14.90 9.76 -4.61
C SER A 226 13.85 10.31 -5.59
N GLY A 227 12.69 9.66 -5.69
CA GLY A 227 11.57 10.11 -6.53
C GLY A 227 10.70 11.19 -5.92
N LEU A 228 10.89 11.54 -4.63
CA LEU A 228 10.04 12.51 -3.95
C LEU A 228 10.18 13.91 -4.56
N THR A 229 9.04 14.50 -4.94
CA THR A 229 8.91 15.87 -5.42
C THR A 229 8.11 16.76 -4.46
N SER A 230 7.33 16.15 -3.56
CA SER A 230 6.54 16.86 -2.56
C SER A 230 6.38 16.07 -1.28
N ILE A 231 6.51 16.75 -0.13
CA ILE A 231 6.26 16.19 1.19
C ILE A 231 5.29 17.14 1.91
N TYR A 232 4.13 16.63 2.30
CA TYR A 232 3.13 17.35 3.09
C TYR A 232 3.21 16.90 4.54
N VAL A 233 3.56 17.82 5.44
CA VAL A 233 3.72 17.54 6.87
C VAL A 233 2.59 18.24 7.63
N TYR A 234 1.75 17.46 8.31
CA TYR A 234 0.59 18.00 9.03
C TYR A 234 0.78 18.18 10.55
N PRO A 235 1.77 17.56 11.24
CA PRO A 235 2.03 17.85 12.65
C PRO A 235 2.35 19.32 12.86
N GLU A 236 1.63 19.99 13.77
CA GLU A 236 1.91 21.37 14.18
C GLU A 236 3.12 21.44 15.15
N ASN A 237 3.32 20.38 15.91
CA ASN A 237 4.54 20.20 16.72
C ASN A 237 5.49 19.30 15.93
N LEU A 238 6.77 19.68 15.89
CA LEU A 238 7.79 18.88 15.25
C LEU A 238 7.83 17.49 15.90
N PRO A 239 7.69 16.38 15.14
CA PRO A 239 7.85 15.02 15.66
C PRO A 239 9.26 14.81 16.25
N GLU A 240 9.43 13.81 17.11
CA GLU A 240 10.75 13.27 17.43
C GLU A 240 11.37 12.69 16.15
N LEU A 241 12.59 13.11 15.84
CA LEU A 241 13.26 12.78 14.58
C LEU A 241 14.54 11.99 14.84
N GLY A 242 14.69 10.86 14.17
CA GLY A 242 15.98 10.18 14.02
C GLY A 242 16.93 10.98 13.13
N ILE A 243 18.06 10.38 12.79
CA ILE A 243 19.07 10.96 11.90
C ILE A 243 18.93 10.39 10.49
N ASP A 244 19.50 11.09 9.49
CA ASP A 244 19.57 10.63 8.10
C ASP A 244 18.22 10.29 7.44
N ILE A 245 17.13 10.90 7.94
CA ILE A 245 15.75 10.55 7.53
C ILE A 245 15.58 10.65 6.02
N PHE A 246 16.14 11.68 5.39
CA PHE A 246 15.94 12.02 3.97
C PHE A 246 17.21 11.91 3.12
N THR A 247 18.28 11.32 3.66
CA THR A 247 19.53 11.15 2.90
C THR A 247 19.25 10.41 1.58
N GLY A 248 19.74 10.97 0.45
CA GLY A 248 19.51 10.40 -0.89
C GLY A 248 18.17 10.79 -1.54
N CYS A 249 17.36 11.64 -0.90
CA CYS A 249 16.25 12.34 -1.55
C CYS A 249 16.75 13.51 -2.40
N ASP A 250 15.94 14.01 -3.34
CA ASP A 250 16.29 15.19 -4.13
C ASP A 250 16.03 16.48 -3.32
N ALA A 251 17.07 16.96 -2.63
CA ALA A 251 16.99 18.15 -1.78
C ALA A 251 16.59 19.43 -2.53
N LYS A 252 16.88 19.52 -3.83
CA LYS A 252 16.69 20.73 -4.65
C LYS A 252 15.29 20.79 -5.28
N ASN A 253 14.80 19.65 -5.76
CA ASN A 253 13.55 19.60 -6.53
C ASN A 253 12.36 19.13 -5.70
N CYS A 254 12.58 18.64 -4.47
CA CYS A 254 11.49 18.29 -3.56
C CYS A 254 11.05 19.52 -2.74
N THR A 255 9.75 19.79 -2.71
CA THR A 255 9.16 20.84 -1.88
C THR A 255 8.52 20.23 -0.64
N VAL A 256 8.89 20.74 0.54
CA VAL A 256 8.28 20.37 1.82
C VAL A 256 7.25 21.42 2.22
N TYR A 257 6.02 20.97 2.44
CA TYR A 257 4.91 21.79 2.88
C TYR A 257 4.69 21.57 4.38
N VAL A 258 4.83 22.63 5.19
CA VAL A 258 4.71 22.59 6.66
C VAL A 258 3.56 23.47 7.14
N PRO A 259 2.96 23.20 8.32
CA PRO A 259 1.88 24.02 8.85
C PRO A 259 2.33 25.47 9.06
N LYS A 260 1.39 26.40 8.87
CA LYS A 260 1.65 27.84 9.04
C LYS A 260 2.16 28.15 10.45
N GLY A 261 3.24 28.93 10.54
CA GLY A 261 3.90 29.33 11.78
C GLY A 261 4.93 28.33 12.31
N THR A 262 5.22 27.25 11.57
CA THR A 262 6.15 26.19 12.02
C THR A 262 7.46 26.14 11.22
N ILE A 263 7.60 26.97 10.17
CA ILE A 263 8.70 26.88 9.20
C ILE A 263 10.09 26.91 9.85
N ASP A 264 10.32 27.73 10.89
CA ASP A 264 11.63 27.84 11.52
C ASP A 264 12.01 26.56 12.29
N ALA A 265 11.03 25.92 12.95
CA ALA A 265 11.23 24.65 13.62
C ALA A 265 11.60 23.55 12.63
N TYR A 266 10.86 23.45 11.52
CA TYR A 266 11.12 22.45 10.48
C TYR A 266 12.44 22.69 9.74
N LYS A 267 12.80 23.95 9.42
CA LYS A 267 14.10 24.30 8.83
C LYS A 267 15.30 23.97 9.73
N SER A 268 15.12 24.03 11.04
CA SER A 268 16.16 23.74 12.03
C SER A 268 16.27 22.25 12.38
N SER A 269 15.51 21.38 11.70
CA SER A 269 15.45 19.93 11.92
C SER A 269 15.99 19.16 10.71
N GLU A 270 15.84 17.84 10.70
CA GLU A 270 16.15 16.94 9.56
C GLU A 270 15.40 17.36 8.27
N PHE A 271 14.26 18.04 8.36
CA PHE A 271 13.57 18.60 7.18
C PHE A 271 14.36 19.73 6.53
N GLY A 272 15.27 20.39 7.26
CA GLY A 272 16.20 21.36 6.70
C GLY A 272 17.18 20.81 5.65
N TYR A 273 17.18 19.51 5.44
CA TYR A 273 17.83 18.85 4.30
C TYR A 273 17.34 19.40 2.95
N PHE A 274 16.08 19.83 2.87
CA PHE A 274 15.46 20.32 1.63
C PHE A 274 15.63 21.84 1.48
N GLU A 275 15.97 22.28 0.24
CA GLU A 275 16.15 23.72 -0.07
C GLU A 275 14.78 24.45 -0.11
N ASN A 276 13.69 23.74 -0.45
CA ASN A 276 12.36 24.33 -0.64
C ASN A 276 11.41 23.89 0.49
N ILE A 277 11.27 24.74 1.52
CA ILE A 277 10.28 24.54 2.59
C ILE A 277 9.32 25.72 2.56
N VAL A 278 8.02 25.44 2.44
CA VAL A 278 6.96 26.44 2.35
C VAL A 278 5.84 26.14 3.33
N GLU A 279 5.20 27.19 3.84
CA GLU A 279 4.06 27.04 4.74
C GLU A 279 2.77 26.84 3.96
N PHE A 280 1.87 26.02 4.51
CA PHE A 280 0.51 25.88 4.00
C PHE A 280 -0.50 25.92 5.17
N ASP A 281 -1.75 26.22 4.85
CA ASP A 281 -2.82 26.16 5.84
C ASP A 281 -3.29 24.73 6.03
N ALA A 282 -2.82 24.05 7.09
CA ALA A 282 -3.14 22.67 7.41
C ALA A 282 -4.60 22.46 7.84
N THR A 283 -5.34 23.53 8.17
CA THR A 283 -6.74 23.44 8.63
C THR A 283 -7.71 23.07 7.51
N GLY A 284 -7.26 23.08 6.25
CA GLY A 284 -8.07 22.73 5.07
C GLY A 284 -9.14 23.78 4.74
N ILE A 285 -9.09 24.93 5.39
CA ILE A 285 -9.93 26.11 5.10
C ILE A 285 -9.02 27.15 4.44
N ASP A 286 -8.52 26.81 3.25
CA ASP A 286 -7.92 27.84 2.43
C ASP A 286 -9.00 28.85 2.03
N LYS A 287 -8.90 30.05 2.58
CA LYS A 287 -9.30 31.22 1.84
C LYS A 287 -8.28 31.40 0.71
N VAL A 288 -8.30 30.48 -0.26
CA VAL A 288 -7.58 30.71 -1.49
C VAL A 288 -8.22 31.93 -2.12
N THR A 289 -7.48 33.01 -2.18
CA THR A 289 -7.70 34.04 -3.19
C THR A 289 -7.50 33.35 -4.53
N THR A 290 -8.57 32.73 -5.03
CA THR A 290 -8.59 32.22 -6.40
C THR A 290 -8.29 33.39 -7.30
N SER A 291 -7.31 33.23 -8.20
CA SER A 291 -7.35 34.03 -9.42
C SER A 291 -8.77 33.84 -9.99
N THR A 292 -9.45 34.89 -10.29
CA THR A 292 -10.86 34.92 -10.73
C THR A 292 -11.10 34.09 -12.00
N ASP A 293 -10.08 33.49 -12.58
CA ASP A 293 -10.08 32.79 -13.86
C ASP A 293 -9.82 31.29 -13.80
N ALA A 294 -9.55 30.70 -12.60
CA ALA A 294 -9.30 29.26 -12.48
C ALA A 294 -10.59 28.45 -12.69
N LYS A 295 -10.61 27.60 -13.72
CA LYS A 295 -11.76 26.72 -14.06
C LYS A 295 -11.59 25.34 -13.44
N GLU A 296 -12.69 24.75 -12.98
CA GLU A 296 -12.71 23.35 -12.54
C GLU A 296 -12.33 22.42 -13.72
N VAL A 297 -11.31 21.60 -13.52
CA VAL A 297 -10.83 20.63 -14.52
C VAL A 297 -11.34 19.23 -14.23
N SER A 298 -11.40 18.85 -12.94
CA SER A 298 -11.89 17.54 -12.53
C SER A 298 -12.37 17.56 -11.09
N ARG A 299 -13.29 16.66 -10.78
CA ARG A 299 -13.87 16.48 -9.44
C ARG A 299 -13.83 15.01 -9.03
N TYR A 300 -13.59 14.77 -7.75
CA TYR A 300 -13.53 13.43 -7.19
C TYR A 300 -14.32 13.38 -5.87
N SER A 301 -14.89 12.23 -5.55
CA SER A 301 -15.47 11.96 -4.25
C SER A 301 -14.37 11.79 -3.18
N ALA A 302 -14.73 11.76 -1.92
CA ALA A 302 -13.79 11.56 -0.81
C ALA A 302 -12.99 10.24 -0.90
N ASN A 303 -13.52 9.22 -1.60
CA ASN A 303 -12.86 7.94 -1.84
C ASN A 303 -12.09 7.88 -3.18
N GLY A 304 -11.87 9.04 -3.83
CA GLY A 304 -11.07 9.15 -5.05
C GLY A 304 -11.79 8.83 -6.37
N GLN A 305 -13.08 8.49 -6.36
CA GLN A 305 -13.84 8.25 -7.58
C GLN A 305 -14.09 9.55 -8.34
N ARG A 306 -13.77 9.58 -9.63
CA ARG A 306 -14.03 10.77 -10.48
C ARG A 306 -15.54 10.99 -10.63
N LEU A 307 -15.97 12.23 -10.42
CA LEU A 307 -17.36 12.65 -10.51
C LEU A 307 -17.56 13.52 -11.77
N SER A 308 -18.67 13.29 -12.46
CA SER A 308 -19.08 14.11 -13.63
C SER A 308 -19.85 15.37 -13.24
N ALA A 309 -20.33 15.43 -11.98
CA ALA A 309 -21.06 16.56 -11.40
C ALA A 309 -20.84 16.60 -9.89
N PRO A 310 -21.14 17.74 -9.19
CA PRO A 310 -21.13 17.80 -7.74
C PRO A 310 -22.02 16.72 -7.11
N ALA A 311 -21.49 15.94 -6.19
CA ALA A 311 -22.21 14.92 -5.44
C ALA A 311 -22.31 15.33 -3.97
N LYS A 312 -23.42 15.00 -3.29
CA LYS A 312 -23.61 15.28 -1.87
C LYS A 312 -22.45 14.75 -1.02
N GLY A 313 -21.96 15.56 -0.09
CA GLY A 313 -20.83 15.26 0.77
C GLY A 313 -19.52 15.92 0.32
N LEU A 314 -18.39 15.39 0.78
CA LEU A 314 -17.07 15.95 0.48
C LEU A 314 -16.64 15.61 -0.95
N ASN A 315 -16.33 16.65 -1.73
CA ASN A 315 -15.77 16.54 -3.06
C ASN A 315 -14.35 17.14 -3.10
N ILE A 316 -13.45 16.54 -3.86
CA ILE A 316 -12.10 17.05 -4.12
C ILE A 316 -12.11 17.60 -5.56
N VAL A 317 -11.86 18.89 -5.71
CA VAL A 317 -11.95 19.60 -7.00
C VAL A 317 -10.58 20.09 -7.40
N LYS A 318 -10.14 19.72 -8.61
CA LYS A 318 -8.89 20.20 -9.22
C LYS A 318 -9.20 21.32 -10.22
N TYR A 319 -8.44 22.40 -10.17
CA TYR A 319 -8.60 23.58 -11.02
C TYR A 319 -7.48 23.69 -12.07
N SER A 320 -7.70 24.54 -13.07
CA SER A 320 -6.78 24.74 -14.20
C SER A 320 -5.47 25.42 -13.83
N ASP A 321 -5.40 26.08 -12.67
CA ASP A 321 -4.17 26.63 -12.09
C ASP A 321 -3.34 25.61 -11.29
N GLY A 322 -3.76 24.33 -11.30
CA GLY A 322 -3.14 23.24 -10.54
C GLY A 322 -3.63 23.13 -9.10
N SER A 323 -4.41 24.09 -8.60
CA SER A 323 -4.94 24.04 -7.23
C SER A 323 -5.96 22.91 -7.05
N VAL A 324 -6.04 22.38 -5.82
CA VAL A 324 -7.00 21.35 -5.43
C VAL A 324 -7.76 21.84 -4.20
N LYS A 325 -9.10 21.77 -4.26
CA LYS A 325 -9.98 22.20 -3.16
C LYS A 325 -10.86 21.07 -2.66
N LYS A 326 -11.10 21.04 -1.36
CA LYS A 326 -12.15 20.23 -0.74
C LYS A 326 -13.44 21.07 -0.69
N VAL A 327 -14.49 20.59 -1.32
CA VAL A 327 -15.80 21.28 -1.41
C VAL A 327 -16.86 20.39 -0.79
N VAL A 328 -17.57 20.88 0.22
CA VAL A 328 -18.73 20.17 0.79
C VAL A 328 -19.97 20.58 0.01
N VAL A 329 -20.63 19.61 -0.62
CA VAL A 329 -21.89 19.78 -1.34
C VAL A 329 -23.01 19.32 -0.42
N GLN A 330 -23.93 20.22 -0.07
CA GLN A 330 -25.09 19.98 0.81
C GLN A 330 -26.25 19.28 0.09
#